data_5eed80a7a4d1fa9b9d7f9cbd1c197de2
#
_entry.id   5eed80a7a4d1fa9b9d7f9cbd1c197de2
#
_cell.length_a   1.000
_cell.length_b   1.000
_cell.length_c   1.000
_cell.angle_alpha   90.00
_cell.angle_beta   90.00
_cell.angle_gamma   90.00
#
_symmetry.space_group_name_H-M   'P 1'
#
loop_
_entity.id
_entity.type
_entity.pdbx_description
1 polymer ?
#
loop_
_entity_poly.entity_id
_entity_poly.type
_entity_poly.pdbx_seq_one_letter_code
_entity_poly.pdbx_strand_id
1 'polypeptide(L)'
;MNLKNRHFLKLLDFTPEEITAYLDLAAELKAAKKAGREIQRMKGKNIALIFEKTSTRTRCAFEVAARDQGAGVTYLEPSASQIGHKESIKDTARVLGRMYDAIEYRGFGQEVVEELAKYAGVPVFNGLTNEFHPTQMLADALTMREHSGKPLNQTAFAYVGDARYNMGNSLLILGAKLGMDVRIRAPQSLWPSEGIIAAAHAAAKETGAKITLTENAHEAVKNVDFIHTDVWVSMGEPKEVWQERIDLLKDYRVTPELMAASGNPQVKFMHCLPAFHNRETKVGEWIYETFGLNGVEVTEEIFESPASIVFDQAENRMHTIKAVMVAALGD
;
A
#
# COMPACT_ATOMS: atom_id res chain seq x y z
N MET A 1 0.50 -18.10 -17.21
CA MET A 1 1.33 -17.49 -16.13
C MET A 1 1.10 -18.30 -14.86
N ASN A 2 2.15 -18.74 -14.19
CA ASN A 2 2.00 -19.57 -12.98
C ASN A 2 2.38 -18.78 -11.74
N LEU A 3 1.37 -18.34 -10.97
CA LEU A 3 1.52 -17.64 -9.70
C LEU A 3 1.28 -18.56 -8.49
N LYS A 4 1.03 -19.87 -8.74
CA LYS A 4 0.78 -20.85 -7.70
C LYS A 4 2.00 -21.00 -6.77
N ASN A 5 1.76 -21.03 -5.48
CA ASN A 5 2.77 -21.12 -4.42
C ASN A 5 3.83 -20.00 -4.40
N ARG A 6 3.60 -18.87 -5.08
CA ARG A 6 4.50 -17.73 -5.03
C ARG A 6 4.31 -16.91 -3.77
N HIS A 7 5.42 -16.44 -3.20
CA HIS A 7 5.39 -15.39 -2.19
C HIS A 7 4.99 -14.05 -2.82
N PHE A 8 4.43 -13.13 -2.01
CA PHE A 8 4.09 -11.77 -2.42
C PHE A 8 4.73 -10.77 -1.47
N LEU A 9 6.01 -10.45 -1.68
CA LEU A 9 6.82 -9.69 -0.73
C LEU A 9 7.01 -8.22 -1.14
N LYS A 10 7.22 -7.96 -2.43
CA LYS A 10 7.39 -6.64 -3.03
C LYS A 10 7.11 -6.70 -4.53
N LEU A 11 6.69 -5.60 -5.14
CA LEU A 11 6.39 -5.58 -6.59
C LEU A 11 7.62 -5.76 -7.48
N LEU A 12 8.82 -5.54 -6.95
CA LEU A 12 10.07 -5.82 -7.65
C LEU A 12 10.23 -7.29 -8.04
N ASP A 13 9.57 -8.20 -7.32
CA ASP A 13 9.63 -9.65 -7.55
C ASP A 13 8.74 -10.13 -8.71
N PHE A 14 7.99 -9.21 -9.35
CA PHE A 14 7.00 -9.53 -10.38
C PHE A 14 7.27 -8.76 -11.68
N THR A 15 6.87 -9.38 -12.79
CA THR A 15 6.85 -8.70 -14.09
C THR A 15 5.60 -7.79 -14.22
N PRO A 16 5.60 -6.81 -15.14
CA PRO A 16 4.40 -6.01 -15.43
C PRO A 16 3.18 -6.85 -15.76
N GLU A 17 3.35 -7.95 -16.50
CA GLU A 17 2.28 -8.86 -16.90
C GLU A 17 1.74 -9.63 -15.68
N GLU A 18 2.59 -10.05 -14.74
CA GLU A 18 2.19 -10.72 -13.51
C GLU A 18 1.39 -9.76 -12.61
N ILE A 19 1.82 -8.48 -12.50
CA ILE A 19 1.08 -7.46 -11.76
C ILE A 19 -0.29 -7.23 -12.41
N THR A 20 -0.33 -7.12 -13.73
CA THR A 20 -1.58 -6.97 -14.49
C THR A 20 -2.52 -8.16 -14.27
N ALA A 21 -2.00 -9.38 -14.26
CA ALA A 21 -2.79 -10.57 -13.99
C ALA A 21 -3.43 -10.57 -12.58
N TYR A 22 -2.73 -10.07 -11.56
CA TYR A 22 -3.33 -9.86 -10.24
C TYR A 22 -4.47 -8.83 -10.28
N LEU A 23 -4.30 -7.73 -11.02
CA LEU A 23 -5.33 -6.70 -11.16
C LEU A 23 -6.57 -7.22 -11.90
N ASP A 24 -6.37 -8.03 -12.95
CA ASP A 24 -7.47 -8.63 -13.72
C ASP A 24 -8.25 -9.63 -12.86
N LEU A 25 -7.54 -10.50 -12.14
CA LEU A 25 -8.16 -11.44 -11.20
C LEU A 25 -8.91 -10.70 -10.08
N ALA A 26 -8.35 -9.60 -9.55
CA ALA A 26 -9.02 -8.80 -8.53
C ALA A 26 -10.32 -8.18 -9.06
N ALA A 27 -10.32 -7.67 -10.28
CA ALA A 27 -11.51 -7.11 -10.93
C ALA A 27 -12.57 -8.21 -11.17
N GLU A 28 -12.17 -9.40 -11.64
CA GLU A 28 -13.06 -10.57 -11.79
C GLU A 28 -13.72 -10.94 -10.46
N LEU A 29 -12.92 -11.11 -9.40
CA LEU A 29 -13.41 -11.50 -8.08
C LEU A 29 -14.30 -10.41 -7.45
N LYS A 30 -13.95 -9.12 -7.64
CA LYS A 30 -14.77 -7.98 -7.23
C LYS A 30 -16.14 -8.01 -7.91
N ALA A 31 -16.17 -8.21 -9.22
CA ALA A 31 -17.41 -8.28 -9.98
C ALA A 31 -18.26 -9.50 -9.58
N ALA A 32 -17.63 -10.66 -9.36
CA ALA A 32 -18.31 -11.88 -8.92
C ALA A 32 -18.95 -11.70 -7.53
N LYS A 33 -18.23 -11.08 -6.57
CA LYS A 33 -18.74 -10.77 -5.23
C LYS A 33 -19.93 -9.81 -5.30
N LYS A 34 -19.80 -8.70 -6.04
CA LYS A 34 -20.89 -7.70 -6.20
C LYS A 34 -22.15 -8.32 -6.85
N ALA A 35 -21.96 -9.30 -7.71
CA ALA A 35 -23.07 -10.02 -8.36
C ALA A 35 -23.63 -11.22 -7.55
N GLY A 36 -23.10 -11.49 -6.34
CA GLY A 36 -23.52 -12.60 -5.49
C GLY A 36 -23.25 -14.00 -6.08
N ARG A 37 -22.28 -14.13 -6.98
CA ARG A 37 -21.92 -15.38 -7.70
C ARG A 37 -20.45 -15.79 -7.51
N GLU A 38 -19.83 -15.32 -6.43
CA GLU A 38 -18.45 -15.65 -6.12
C GLU A 38 -18.28 -17.14 -5.78
N ILE A 39 -17.32 -17.80 -6.43
CA ILE A 39 -17.00 -19.21 -6.19
C ILE A 39 -15.82 -19.29 -5.23
N GLN A 40 -15.93 -20.14 -4.22
CA GLN A 40 -14.89 -20.39 -3.25
C GLN A 40 -13.77 -21.26 -3.83
N ARG A 41 -12.60 -20.68 -4.05
CA ARG A 41 -11.41 -21.34 -4.65
C ARG A 41 -10.36 -21.78 -3.62
N MET A 42 -10.58 -21.51 -2.32
CA MET A 42 -9.62 -21.83 -1.24
C MET A 42 -10.29 -22.65 -0.11
N LYS A 43 -11.25 -23.50 -0.44
CA LYS A 43 -11.93 -24.34 0.56
C LYS A 43 -10.94 -25.23 1.31
N GLY A 44 -11.03 -25.21 2.65
CA GLY A 44 -10.19 -26.00 3.54
C GLY A 44 -8.77 -25.48 3.73
N LYS A 45 -8.40 -24.34 3.11
CA LYS A 45 -7.13 -23.67 3.35
C LYS A 45 -7.16 -22.91 4.67
N ASN A 46 -5.99 -22.81 5.34
CA ASN A 46 -5.81 -22.07 6.57
C ASN A 46 -4.64 -21.10 6.43
N ILE A 47 -4.83 -19.86 6.86
CA ILE A 47 -3.85 -18.78 6.71
C ILE A 47 -3.53 -18.20 8.09
N ALA A 48 -2.25 -18.11 8.45
CA ALA A 48 -1.78 -17.40 9.62
C ALA A 48 -1.59 -15.91 9.29
N LEU A 49 -2.15 -15.03 10.12
CA LEU A 49 -1.98 -13.58 10.01
C LEU A 49 -1.13 -13.10 11.18
N ILE A 50 0.13 -12.75 10.92
CA ILE A 50 1.10 -12.28 11.92
C ILE A 50 1.17 -10.76 11.88
N PHE A 51 0.82 -10.12 13.00
CA PHE A 51 0.83 -8.66 13.11
C PHE A 51 1.76 -8.23 14.24
N GLU A 52 2.89 -7.62 13.92
CA GLU A 52 3.72 -6.88 14.87
C GLU A 52 3.34 -5.39 14.91
N LYS A 53 2.74 -4.89 13.82
CA LYS A 53 2.08 -3.58 13.75
C LYS A 53 0.58 -3.78 13.58
N THR A 54 -0.22 -3.22 14.48
CA THR A 54 -1.68 -3.31 14.41
C THR A 54 -2.24 -2.67 13.13
N SER A 55 -3.35 -3.19 12.63
CA SER A 55 -4.07 -2.61 11.50
C SER A 55 -5.49 -3.12 11.40
N THR A 56 -6.46 -2.23 11.44
CA THR A 56 -7.86 -2.58 11.19
C THR A 56 -8.07 -3.01 9.75
N ARG A 57 -7.64 -2.20 8.78
CA ARG A 57 -7.90 -2.42 7.33
C ARG A 57 -7.22 -3.68 6.81
N THR A 58 -5.93 -3.85 7.05
CA THR A 58 -5.20 -5.04 6.55
C THR A 58 -5.76 -6.31 7.14
N ARG A 59 -6.02 -6.34 8.45
CA ARG A 59 -6.64 -7.48 9.12
C ARG A 59 -8.00 -7.81 8.50
N CYS A 60 -8.92 -6.85 8.47
CA CYS A 60 -10.25 -7.07 7.91
C CYS A 60 -10.20 -7.50 6.44
N ALA A 61 -9.31 -6.92 5.63
CA ALA A 61 -9.18 -7.28 4.23
C ALA A 61 -8.74 -8.73 4.04
N PHE A 62 -7.73 -9.21 4.78
CA PHE A 62 -7.30 -10.61 4.73
C PHE A 62 -8.38 -11.55 5.27
N GLU A 63 -8.98 -11.25 6.43
CA GLU A 63 -10.01 -12.10 7.03
C GLU A 63 -11.24 -12.25 6.13
N VAL A 64 -11.76 -11.14 5.60
CA VAL A 64 -12.95 -11.18 4.73
C VAL A 64 -12.63 -11.84 3.40
N ALA A 65 -11.49 -11.51 2.77
CA ALA A 65 -11.07 -12.11 1.51
C ALA A 65 -10.89 -13.64 1.64
N ALA A 66 -10.28 -14.12 2.74
CA ALA A 66 -10.11 -15.54 3.00
C ALA A 66 -11.46 -16.26 3.19
N ARG A 67 -12.35 -15.69 4.02
CA ARG A 67 -13.69 -16.24 4.27
C ARG A 67 -14.55 -16.29 3.02
N ASP A 68 -14.53 -15.27 2.20
CA ASP A 68 -15.24 -15.23 0.92
C ASP A 68 -14.84 -16.42 0.02
N GLN A 69 -13.57 -16.82 0.10
CA GLN A 69 -13.00 -17.92 -0.68
C GLN A 69 -12.98 -19.28 0.03
N GLY A 70 -13.61 -19.39 1.21
CA GLY A 70 -13.74 -20.63 1.96
C GLY A 70 -12.52 -21.04 2.79
N ALA A 71 -11.57 -20.12 3.01
CA ALA A 71 -10.40 -20.34 3.85
C ALA A 71 -10.63 -19.88 5.30
N GLY A 72 -9.99 -20.58 6.25
CA GLY A 72 -9.88 -20.20 7.64
C GLY A 72 -8.70 -19.25 7.88
N VAL A 73 -8.78 -18.41 8.91
CA VAL A 73 -7.69 -17.55 9.34
C VAL A 73 -7.46 -17.65 10.83
N THR A 74 -6.18 -17.55 11.23
CA THR A 74 -5.77 -17.36 12.62
C THR A 74 -5.03 -16.05 12.73
N TYR A 75 -5.53 -15.14 13.54
CA TYR A 75 -4.88 -13.85 13.83
C TYR A 75 -3.95 -13.99 15.03
N LEU A 76 -2.67 -13.67 14.82
CA LEU A 76 -1.62 -13.66 15.81
C LEU A 76 -1.25 -12.19 16.10
N GLU A 77 -1.76 -11.68 17.20
CA GLU A 77 -1.46 -10.30 17.63
C GLU A 77 -0.07 -10.19 18.27
N PRO A 78 0.51 -8.97 18.34
CA PRO A 78 1.86 -8.77 18.89
C PRO A 78 2.04 -9.33 20.29
N SER A 79 1.05 -9.18 21.15
CA SER A 79 1.07 -9.67 22.55
C SER A 79 0.93 -11.19 22.69
N ALA A 80 0.40 -11.86 21.67
CA ALA A 80 0.19 -13.31 21.65
C ALA A 80 1.29 -14.07 20.87
N SER A 81 2.20 -13.36 20.21
CA SER A 81 3.30 -13.96 19.45
C SER A 81 4.60 -13.98 20.24
N GLN A 82 5.37 -15.05 20.12
CA GLN A 82 6.71 -15.17 20.68
C GLN A 82 7.82 -14.87 19.65
N ILE A 83 7.44 -14.44 18.44
CA ILE A 83 8.33 -14.14 17.33
C ILE A 83 9.35 -13.07 17.73
N GLY A 84 10.63 -13.37 17.57
CA GLY A 84 11.70 -12.47 17.91
C GLY A 84 12.00 -12.31 19.40
N HIS A 85 11.20 -12.91 20.30
CA HIS A 85 11.41 -12.88 21.74
C HIS A 85 12.00 -14.20 22.26
N LYS A 86 11.21 -15.27 22.26
CA LYS A 86 11.64 -16.60 22.73
C LYS A 86 11.81 -17.59 21.58
N GLU A 87 11.34 -17.26 20.39
CA GLU A 87 11.42 -18.08 19.20
C GLU A 87 12.00 -17.27 18.03
N SER A 88 12.94 -17.86 17.28
CA SER A 88 13.50 -17.22 16.11
C SER A 88 12.46 -17.11 14.99
N ILE A 89 12.58 -16.10 14.12
CA ILE A 89 11.74 -15.94 12.91
C ILE A 89 11.77 -17.22 12.07
N LYS A 90 12.96 -17.81 11.94
CA LYS A 90 13.18 -19.06 11.19
C LYS A 90 12.43 -20.25 11.77
N ASP A 91 12.41 -20.40 13.09
CA ASP A 91 11.71 -21.52 13.73
C ASP A 91 10.19 -21.30 13.70
N THR A 92 9.72 -20.11 13.94
CA THR A 92 8.33 -19.72 13.75
C THR A 92 7.86 -20.01 12.32
N ALA A 93 8.65 -19.63 11.30
CA ALA A 93 8.34 -19.90 9.89
C ALA A 93 8.16 -21.42 9.65
N ARG A 94 9.06 -22.24 10.16
CA ARG A 94 9.02 -23.70 10.01
C ARG A 94 7.83 -24.33 10.71
N VAL A 95 7.48 -23.85 11.91
CA VAL A 95 6.31 -24.35 12.67
C VAL A 95 5.03 -23.98 11.94
N LEU A 96 4.85 -22.71 11.62
CA LEU A 96 3.62 -22.22 10.97
C LEU A 96 3.45 -22.82 9.56
N GLY A 97 4.54 -22.94 8.79
CA GLY A 97 4.51 -23.56 7.48
C GLY A 97 4.13 -25.04 7.45
N ARG A 98 4.12 -25.73 8.61
CA ARG A 98 3.60 -27.10 8.77
C ARG A 98 2.15 -27.18 9.19
N MET A 99 1.59 -26.05 9.66
CA MET A 99 0.22 -25.96 10.17
C MET A 99 -0.71 -25.24 9.19
N TYR A 100 -0.17 -24.26 8.45
CA TYR A 100 -0.93 -23.36 7.58
C TYR A 100 -0.54 -23.54 6.12
N ASP A 101 -1.47 -23.20 5.23
CA ASP A 101 -1.24 -23.20 3.77
C ASP A 101 -0.57 -21.90 3.29
N ALA A 102 -0.64 -20.82 4.07
CA ALA A 102 0.07 -19.56 3.83
C ALA A 102 0.24 -18.75 5.12
N ILE A 103 1.14 -17.78 5.07
CA ILE A 103 1.42 -16.85 6.17
C ILE A 103 1.34 -15.43 5.63
N GLU A 104 0.60 -14.55 6.29
CA GLU A 104 0.70 -13.10 6.12
C GLU A 104 1.54 -12.52 7.26
N TYR A 105 2.36 -11.55 6.93
CA TYR A 105 3.15 -10.80 7.89
C TYR A 105 2.97 -9.29 7.70
N ARG A 106 2.68 -8.60 8.79
CA ARG A 106 2.69 -7.15 8.87
C ARG A 106 3.53 -6.69 10.05
N GLY A 107 4.65 -6.02 9.76
CA GLY A 107 5.60 -5.66 10.82
C GLY A 107 6.56 -4.54 10.44
N PHE A 108 7.81 -4.70 10.86
CA PHE A 108 8.84 -3.68 10.75
C PHE A 108 9.75 -3.89 9.55
N GLY A 109 10.77 -4.72 9.66
CA GLY A 109 11.79 -4.86 8.64
C GLY A 109 11.38 -5.80 7.48
N GLN A 110 11.83 -5.47 6.28
CA GLN A 110 11.63 -6.31 5.10
C GLN A 110 12.37 -7.65 5.24
N GLU A 111 13.51 -7.66 5.93
CA GLU A 111 14.28 -8.87 6.21
C GLU A 111 13.49 -9.92 6.99
N VAL A 112 12.56 -9.50 7.84
CA VAL A 112 11.71 -10.41 8.63
C VAL A 112 10.78 -11.21 7.72
N VAL A 113 10.07 -10.53 6.82
CA VAL A 113 9.15 -11.20 5.90
C VAL A 113 9.89 -12.03 4.85
N GLU A 114 11.08 -11.62 4.45
CA GLU A 114 11.96 -12.39 3.54
C GLU A 114 12.50 -13.65 4.24
N GLU A 115 12.85 -13.57 5.53
CA GLU A 115 13.27 -14.73 6.32
C GLU A 115 12.11 -15.70 6.53
N LEU A 116 10.90 -15.22 6.84
CA LEU A 116 9.69 -16.05 6.87
C LEU A 116 9.48 -16.78 5.54
N ALA A 117 9.55 -16.07 4.42
CA ALA A 117 9.38 -16.66 3.09
C ALA A 117 10.42 -17.74 2.79
N LYS A 118 11.67 -17.53 3.19
CA LYS A 118 12.77 -18.47 2.99
C LYS A 118 12.58 -19.81 3.70
N TYR A 119 11.92 -19.83 4.87
CA TYR A 119 11.87 -21.01 5.73
C TYR A 119 10.48 -21.61 5.93
N ALA A 120 9.41 -20.91 5.54
CA ALA A 120 8.04 -21.38 5.77
C ALA A 120 7.66 -22.61 4.92
N GLY A 121 8.18 -22.73 3.69
CA GLY A 121 7.78 -23.79 2.76
C GLY A 121 6.36 -23.63 2.20
N VAL A 122 5.68 -22.55 2.53
CA VAL A 122 4.36 -22.15 2.04
C VAL A 122 4.41 -20.67 1.60
N PRO A 123 3.47 -20.18 0.77
CA PRO A 123 3.40 -18.77 0.38
C PRO A 123 3.40 -17.82 1.58
N VAL A 124 4.17 -16.75 1.48
CA VAL A 124 4.21 -15.67 2.45
C VAL A 124 3.79 -14.37 1.76
N PHE A 125 2.90 -13.62 2.42
CA PHE A 125 2.33 -12.37 1.90
C PHE A 125 2.76 -11.20 2.80
N ASN A 126 3.33 -10.16 2.21
CA ASN A 126 3.70 -8.94 2.90
C ASN A 126 2.49 -8.01 3.04
N GLY A 127 1.90 -7.93 4.23
CA GLY A 127 0.83 -7.01 4.57
C GLY A 127 1.29 -5.56 4.72
N LEU A 128 2.53 -5.35 5.17
CA LEU A 128 3.30 -4.10 5.21
C LEU A 128 4.62 -4.34 5.95
N THR A 129 5.69 -3.75 5.44
CA THR A 129 6.94 -3.50 6.16
C THR A 129 7.29 -2.01 6.16
N ASN A 130 8.41 -1.61 6.75
CA ASN A 130 8.89 -0.23 6.67
C ASN A 130 9.28 0.16 5.24
N GLU A 131 9.73 -0.81 4.44
CA GLU A 131 10.25 -0.60 3.09
C GLU A 131 9.18 -0.73 2.01
N PHE A 132 8.22 -1.65 2.16
CA PHE A 132 7.22 -1.94 1.12
C PHE A 132 5.82 -2.22 1.66
N HIS A 133 4.83 -1.84 0.85
CA HIS A 133 3.41 -2.14 1.05
C HIS A 133 2.76 -2.67 -0.23
N PRO A 134 3.16 -3.87 -0.71
CA PRO A 134 2.78 -4.36 -2.04
C PRO A 134 1.28 -4.59 -2.20
N THR A 135 0.57 -4.99 -1.13
CA THR A 135 -0.88 -5.19 -1.18
C THR A 135 -1.65 -3.87 -1.34
N GLN A 136 -1.10 -2.74 -0.84
CA GLN A 136 -1.66 -1.41 -1.10
C GLN A 136 -1.47 -1.04 -2.56
N MET A 137 -0.32 -1.34 -3.14
CA MET A 137 -0.01 -0.97 -4.53
C MET A 137 -0.97 -1.61 -5.53
N LEU A 138 -1.35 -2.86 -5.33
CA LEU A 138 -2.38 -3.48 -6.18
C LEU A 138 -3.74 -2.79 -6.03
N ALA A 139 -4.11 -2.40 -4.81
CA ALA A 139 -5.35 -1.67 -4.58
C ALA A 139 -5.32 -0.29 -5.23
N ASP A 140 -4.20 0.42 -5.12
CA ASP A 140 -4.01 1.74 -5.73
C ASP A 140 -4.10 1.64 -7.26
N ALA A 141 -3.40 0.68 -7.88
CA ALA A 141 -3.45 0.45 -9.31
C ALA A 141 -4.85 0.06 -9.81
N LEU A 142 -5.56 -0.81 -9.08
CA LEU A 142 -6.94 -1.17 -9.41
C LEU A 142 -7.86 0.05 -9.34
N THR A 143 -7.72 0.86 -8.30
CA THR A 143 -8.51 2.08 -8.10
C THR A 143 -8.21 3.12 -9.19
N MET A 144 -6.94 3.33 -9.51
CA MET A 144 -6.57 4.20 -10.63
C MET A 144 -7.15 3.71 -11.96
N ARG A 145 -7.12 2.40 -12.22
CA ARG A 145 -7.70 1.80 -13.43
C ARG A 145 -9.23 2.01 -13.50
N GLU A 146 -9.93 1.89 -12.37
CA GLU A 146 -11.38 2.08 -12.29
C GLU A 146 -11.80 3.55 -12.49
N HIS A 147 -10.99 4.51 -12.06
CA HIS A 147 -11.33 5.94 -12.05
C HIS A 147 -10.71 6.76 -13.20
N SER A 148 -9.65 6.27 -13.86
CA SER A 148 -9.01 7.02 -14.95
C SER A 148 -9.68 6.84 -16.31
N GLY A 149 -10.34 5.69 -16.53
CA GLY A 149 -10.91 5.33 -17.83
C GLY A 149 -9.88 5.10 -18.93
N LYS A 150 -8.58 5.03 -18.60
CA LYS A 150 -7.47 4.83 -19.54
C LYS A 150 -6.49 3.76 -19.06
N PRO A 151 -5.65 3.20 -19.95
CA PRO A 151 -4.62 2.24 -19.57
C PRO A 151 -3.66 2.81 -18.53
N LEU A 152 -3.16 1.98 -17.62
CA LEU A 152 -2.26 2.42 -16.54
C LEU A 152 -0.98 3.05 -17.07
N ASN A 153 -0.42 2.55 -18.17
CA ASN A 153 0.77 3.14 -18.81
C ASN A 153 0.52 4.52 -19.46
N GLN A 154 -0.71 5.01 -19.46
CA GLN A 154 -1.08 6.36 -19.87
C GLN A 154 -1.55 7.21 -18.69
N THR A 155 -1.45 6.68 -17.46
CA THR A 155 -1.87 7.34 -16.23
C THR A 155 -0.68 8.04 -15.60
N ALA A 156 -0.90 9.27 -15.14
CA ALA A 156 0.07 10.05 -14.39
C ALA A 156 -0.40 10.26 -12.94
N PHE A 157 0.51 10.12 -11.99
CA PHE A 157 0.19 10.42 -10.60
C PHE A 157 1.37 11.04 -9.85
N ALA A 158 1.04 11.83 -8.82
CA ALA A 158 2.00 12.41 -7.91
C ALA A 158 1.82 11.81 -6.49
N TYR A 159 2.91 11.50 -5.82
CA TYR A 159 2.95 11.30 -4.37
C TYR A 159 3.53 12.54 -3.71
N VAL A 160 2.91 13.05 -2.65
CA VAL A 160 3.30 14.27 -1.96
C VAL A 160 3.49 13.99 -0.47
N GLY A 161 4.68 14.25 0.08
CA GLY A 161 4.96 14.02 1.48
C GLY A 161 6.31 13.34 1.76
N ASP A 162 6.41 12.58 2.86
CA ASP A 162 7.61 11.80 3.18
C ASP A 162 7.69 10.54 2.31
N ALA A 163 8.64 10.49 1.41
CA ALA A 163 8.78 9.39 0.44
C ALA A 163 9.83 8.34 0.83
N ARG A 164 10.45 8.43 2.01
CA ARG A 164 11.52 7.51 2.45
C ARG A 164 11.04 6.11 2.82
N TYR A 165 9.76 5.97 3.14
CA TYR A 165 9.17 4.75 3.70
C TYR A 165 8.33 3.99 2.65
N ASN A 166 7.59 3.00 3.15
CA ASN A 166 6.89 2.02 2.31
C ASN A 166 5.98 2.61 1.22
N MET A 167 5.22 3.68 1.49
CA MET A 167 4.33 4.25 0.48
C MET A 167 5.09 4.94 -0.65
N GLY A 168 6.06 5.82 -0.33
CA GLY A 168 6.88 6.47 -1.35
C GLY A 168 7.68 5.47 -2.19
N ASN A 169 8.34 4.50 -1.52
CA ASN A 169 9.08 3.44 -2.18
C ASN A 169 8.17 2.60 -3.10
N SER A 170 7.05 2.15 -2.57
CA SER A 170 6.15 1.23 -3.29
C SER A 170 5.44 1.90 -4.46
N LEU A 171 5.01 3.16 -4.31
CA LEU A 171 4.38 3.93 -5.39
C LEU A 171 5.38 4.22 -6.52
N LEU A 172 6.63 4.56 -6.18
CA LEU A 172 7.69 4.74 -7.18
C LEU A 172 7.91 3.46 -7.99
N ILE A 173 8.01 2.31 -7.33
CA ILE A 173 8.17 1.00 -7.97
C ILE A 173 6.90 0.61 -8.77
N LEU A 174 5.71 0.85 -8.25
CA LEU A 174 4.44 0.59 -8.95
C LEU A 174 4.40 1.33 -10.29
N GLY A 175 4.66 2.65 -10.25
CA GLY A 175 4.67 3.49 -11.46
C GLY A 175 5.70 3.01 -12.47
N ALA A 176 6.92 2.70 -12.00
CA ALA A 176 8.01 2.19 -12.83
C ALA A 176 7.65 0.84 -13.48
N LYS A 177 7.06 -0.10 -12.74
CA LYS A 177 6.66 -1.43 -13.23
C LYS A 177 5.50 -1.40 -14.22
N LEU A 178 4.58 -0.46 -14.08
CA LEU A 178 3.39 -0.38 -14.94
C LEU A 178 3.50 0.66 -16.07
N GLY A 179 4.70 1.21 -16.29
CA GLY A 179 4.94 2.15 -17.40
C GLY A 179 4.27 3.51 -17.21
N MET A 180 3.96 3.92 -15.97
CA MET A 180 3.22 5.14 -15.64
C MET A 180 4.14 6.38 -15.61
N ASP A 181 3.53 7.58 -15.58
CA ASP A 181 4.22 8.82 -15.22
C ASP A 181 4.09 9.01 -13.70
N VAL A 182 5.14 8.63 -12.96
CA VAL A 182 5.19 8.72 -11.51
C VAL A 182 6.06 9.89 -11.05
N ARG A 183 5.51 10.71 -10.18
CA ARG A 183 6.18 11.88 -9.66
C ARG A 183 6.17 11.89 -8.13
N ILE A 184 7.34 12.05 -7.53
CA ILE A 184 7.52 12.16 -6.09
C ILE A 184 7.82 13.62 -5.75
N ARG A 185 6.90 14.26 -5.03
CA ARG A 185 7.09 15.59 -4.46
C ARG A 185 7.40 15.48 -2.97
N ALA A 186 8.64 15.66 -2.61
CA ALA A 186 9.12 15.62 -1.24
C ALA A 186 10.35 16.52 -1.11
N PRO A 187 10.69 17.03 0.10
CA PRO A 187 12.01 17.55 0.36
C PRO A 187 13.08 16.52 -0.05
N GLN A 188 14.19 16.96 -0.64
CA GLN A 188 15.22 16.04 -1.12
C GLN A 188 15.75 15.10 -0.01
N SER A 189 15.78 15.57 1.23
CA SER A 189 16.14 14.76 2.40
C SER A 189 15.14 13.64 2.73
N LEU A 190 13.94 13.69 2.15
CA LEU A 190 12.85 12.74 2.35
C LEU A 190 12.52 11.94 1.08
N TRP A 191 13.41 11.92 0.10
CA TRP A 191 13.27 11.06 -1.08
C TRP A 191 13.53 9.59 -0.73
N PRO A 192 13.05 8.64 -1.54
CA PRO A 192 13.43 7.24 -1.46
C PRO A 192 14.96 7.07 -1.49
N SER A 193 15.46 5.99 -0.92
CA SER A 193 16.89 5.70 -0.95
C SER A 193 17.42 5.55 -2.39
N GLU A 194 18.71 5.80 -2.59
CA GLU A 194 19.36 5.65 -3.90
C GLU A 194 19.15 4.25 -4.50
N GLY A 195 19.11 3.20 -3.66
CA GLY A 195 18.86 1.83 -4.11
C GLY A 195 17.46 1.64 -4.68
N ILE A 196 16.44 2.25 -4.05
CA ILE A 196 15.06 2.22 -4.55
C ILE A 196 14.92 3.02 -5.83
N ILE A 197 15.50 4.21 -5.89
CA ILE A 197 15.51 5.06 -7.09
C ILE A 197 16.18 4.32 -8.25
N ALA A 198 17.33 3.69 -8.02
CA ALA A 198 18.03 2.91 -9.05
C ALA A 198 17.19 1.72 -9.55
N ALA A 199 16.53 0.98 -8.64
CA ALA A 199 15.63 -0.12 -9.00
C ALA A 199 14.43 0.36 -9.84
N ALA A 200 13.83 1.52 -9.47
CA ALA A 200 12.75 2.12 -10.22
C ALA A 200 13.20 2.53 -11.63
N HIS A 201 14.36 3.17 -11.79
CA HIS A 201 14.90 3.53 -13.09
C HIS A 201 15.24 2.30 -13.96
N ALA A 202 15.71 1.20 -13.35
CA ALA A 202 15.92 -0.05 -14.07
C ALA A 202 14.60 -0.60 -14.64
N ALA A 203 13.54 -0.67 -13.82
CA ALA A 203 12.21 -1.08 -14.28
C ALA A 203 11.64 -0.13 -15.35
N ALA A 204 11.83 1.18 -15.19
CA ALA A 204 11.35 2.18 -16.15
C ALA A 204 11.98 2.05 -17.53
N LYS A 205 13.24 1.60 -17.63
CA LYS A 205 13.90 1.32 -18.91
C LYS A 205 13.19 0.22 -19.71
N GLU A 206 12.61 -0.73 -19.04
CA GLU A 206 11.89 -1.86 -19.65
C GLU A 206 10.46 -1.49 -20.04
N THR A 207 9.80 -0.65 -19.23
CA THR A 207 8.36 -0.36 -19.35
C THR A 207 8.05 0.96 -20.05
N GLY A 208 9.05 1.84 -20.18
CA GLY A 208 8.85 3.20 -20.70
C GLY A 208 8.26 4.18 -19.68
N ALA A 209 8.22 3.84 -18.39
CA ALA A 209 7.75 4.71 -17.33
C ALA A 209 8.56 6.02 -17.25
N LYS A 210 7.88 7.09 -16.84
CA LYS A 210 8.52 8.37 -16.53
C LYS A 210 8.62 8.52 -15.02
N ILE A 211 9.80 8.90 -14.54
CA ILE A 211 10.08 9.12 -13.12
C ILE A 211 10.54 10.56 -12.93
N THR A 212 9.88 11.28 -12.02
CA THR A 212 10.27 12.64 -11.61
C THR A 212 10.34 12.70 -10.09
N LEU A 213 11.49 13.17 -9.56
CA LEU A 213 11.63 13.53 -8.15
C LEU A 213 11.86 15.04 -8.11
N THR A 214 11.02 15.76 -7.35
CA THR A 214 11.06 17.21 -7.34
C THR A 214 10.52 17.78 -6.02
N GLU A 215 10.97 18.97 -5.68
CA GLU A 215 10.39 19.78 -4.60
C GLU A 215 9.32 20.75 -5.13
N ASN A 216 9.31 20.98 -6.45
CA ASN A 216 8.42 21.93 -7.11
C ASN A 216 6.99 21.38 -7.23
N ALA A 217 6.04 22.06 -6.58
CA ALA A 217 4.64 21.66 -6.56
C ALA A 217 4.02 21.60 -7.97
N HIS A 218 4.22 22.62 -8.79
CA HIS A 218 3.64 22.70 -10.11
C HIS A 218 4.18 21.61 -11.05
N GLU A 219 5.49 21.35 -11.01
CA GLU A 219 6.11 20.28 -11.78
C GLU A 219 5.55 18.90 -11.40
N ALA A 220 5.37 18.66 -10.08
CA ALA A 220 4.85 17.41 -9.57
C ALA A 220 3.41 17.15 -10.01
N VAL A 221 2.51 18.15 -9.91
CA VAL A 221 1.07 17.89 -10.07
C VAL A 221 0.52 18.25 -11.46
N LYS A 222 1.29 18.87 -12.34
CA LYS A 222 0.81 19.33 -13.66
C LYS A 222 0.27 18.16 -14.49
N ASN A 223 -1.02 18.23 -14.85
CA ASN A 223 -1.73 17.26 -15.69
C ASN A 223 -1.74 15.83 -15.14
N VAL A 224 -1.56 15.62 -13.81
CA VAL A 224 -1.72 14.28 -13.24
C VAL A 224 -3.18 13.90 -13.11
N ASP A 225 -3.43 12.60 -13.08
CA ASP A 225 -4.76 12.02 -12.87
C ASP A 225 -5.05 11.81 -11.39
N PHE A 226 -4.00 11.56 -10.59
CA PHE A 226 -4.11 11.26 -9.17
C PHE A 226 -3.05 11.98 -8.37
N ILE A 227 -3.43 12.42 -7.16
CA ILE A 227 -2.52 12.94 -6.13
C ILE A 227 -2.66 12.05 -4.90
N HIS A 228 -1.56 11.43 -4.50
CA HIS A 228 -1.45 10.60 -3.31
C HIS A 228 -0.73 11.35 -2.20
N THR A 229 -1.09 11.05 -0.96
CA THR A 229 -0.28 11.38 0.22
C THR A 229 -0.40 10.27 1.27
N ASP A 230 0.41 10.35 2.30
CA ASP A 230 0.36 9.48 3.48
C ASP A 230 0.69 10.31 4.73
N VAL A 231 0.43 9.76 5.92
CA VAL A 231 0.76 10.39 7.19
C VAL A 231 2.24 10.80 7.24
N TRP A 232 2.51 11.97 7.83
CA TRP A 232 3.88 12.49 7.93
C TRP A 232 4.72 11.79 9.00
N VAL A 233 4.08 11.18 9.98
CA VAL A 233 4.72 10.40 11.03
C VAL A 233 4.13 9.00 11.01
N SER A 234 4.98 8.02 10.74
CA SER A 234 4.59 6.62 10.64
C SER A 234 4.24 6.01 11.99
N MET A 235 3.40 4.98 11.95
CA MET A 235 3.04 4.23 13.15
C MET A 235 4.28 3.61 13.80
N GLY A 236 4.50 3.95 15.09
CA GLY A 236 5.65 3.49 15.88
C GLY A 236 6.80 4.48 15.96
N GLU A 237 6.74 5.60 15.23
CA GLU A 237 7.68 6.72 15.45
C GLU A 237 7.35 7.46 16.76
N PRO A 238 8.37 8.00 17.48
CA PRO A 238 8.17 8.72 18.73
C PRO A 238 7.49 10.09 18.47
N LYS A 239 6.78 10.60 19.49
CA LYS A 239 6.06 11.89 19.37
C LYS A 239 6.98 13.09 19.11
N GLU A 240 8.23 12.99 19.51
CA GLU A 240 9.24 14.03 19.42
C GLU A 240 9.57 14.41 17.98
N VAL A 241 9.35 13.50 17.01
CA VAL A 241 9.64 13.76 15.59
C VAL A 241 8.60 14.68 14.92
N TRP A 242 7.44 14.92 15.54
CA TRP A 242 6.35 15.69 14.92
C TRP A 242 6.77 17.12 14.56
N GLN A 243 7.49 17.82 15.45
CA GLN A 243 7.92 19.20 15.17
C GLN A 243 8.80 19.26 13.92
N GLU A 244 9.82 18.41 13.85
CA GLU A 244 10.73 18.33 12.69
C GLU A 244 9.95 17.99 11.42
N ARG A 245 9.02 17.04 11.51
CA ARG A 245 8.25 16.60 10.38
C ARG A 245 7.29 17.68 9.85
N ILE A 246 6.65 18.42 10.74
CA ILE A 246 5.80 19.56 10.40
C ILE A 246 6.62 20.67 9.74
N ASP A 247 7.78 21.01 10.30
CA ASP A 247 8.64 22.05 9.75
C ASP A 247 9.10 21.72 8.32
N LEU A 248 9.39 20.43 8.03
CA LEU A 248 9.78 19.96 6.71
C LEU A 248 8.62 19.86 5.71
N LEU A 249 7.42 19.49 6.18
CA LEU A 249 6.34 19.05 5.30
C LEU A 249 5.13 19.99 5.23
N LYS A 250 5.06 21.05 6.03
CA LYS A 250 3.91 21.98 6.03
C LYS A 250 3.53 22.51 4.64
N ASP A 251 4.51 22.72 3.77
CA ASP A 251 4.30 23.19 2.40
C ASP A 251 3.99 22.03 1.41
N TYR A 252 3.99 20.79 1.90
CA TYR A 252 3.69 19.59 1.12
C TYR A 252 2.31 19.01 1.43
N ARG A 253 1.46 19.76 2.09
CA ARG A 253 0.08 19.40 2.38
C ARG A 253 -0.76 19.36 1.10
N VAL A 254 -1.65 18.38 0.98
CA VAL A 254 -2.62 18.37 -0.12
C VAL A 254 -3.78 19.29 0.23
N THR A 255 -3.92 20.35 -0.56
CA THR A 255 -4.91 21.43 -0.39
C THR A 255 -5.71 21.63 -1.68
N PRO A 256 -6.83 22.39 -1.64
CA PRO A 256 -7.55 22.78 -2.85
C PRO A 256 -6.67 23.45 -3.91
N GLU A 257 -5.74 24.31 -3.48
CA GLU A 257 -4.82 25.00 -4.37
C GLU A 257 -3.86 24.02 -5.07
N LEU A 258 -3.34 23.02 -4.35
CA LEU A 258 -2.50 21.98 -4.96
C LEU A 258 -3.28 21.14 -5.96
N MET A 259 -4.52 20.75 -5.62
CA MET A 259 -5.39 20.02 -6.56
C MET A 259 -5.66 20.86 -7.81
N ALA A 260 -6.01 22.13 -7.65
CA ALA A 260 -6.25 23.06 -8.76
C ALA A 260 -5.00 23.29 -9.62
N ALA A 261 -3.81 23.33 -9.01
CA ALA A 261 -2.53 23.49 -9.70
C ALA A 261 -2.21 22.34 -10.68
N SER A 262 -2.90 21.20 -10.57
CA SER A 262 -2.80 20.12 -11.56
C SER A 262 -3.29 20.56 -12.95
N GLY A 263 -4.21 21.52 -13.03
CA GLY A 263 -4.89 21.91 -14.26
C GLY A 263 -5.85 20.84 -14.80
N ASN A 264 -5.99 19.73 -14.12
CA ASN A 264 -6.91 18.64 -14.48
C ASN A 264 -8.16 18.69 -13.60
N PRO A 265 -9.34 19.07 -14.14
CA PRO A 265 -10.58 19.15 -13.34
C PRO A 265 -11.08 17.78 -12.87
N GLN A 266 -10.54 16.69 -13.39
CA GLN A 266 -10.90 15.31 -13.00
C GLN A 266 -9.87 14.67 -12.06
N VAL A 267 -8.86 15.43 -11.61
CA VAL A 267 -7.84 14.89 -10.70
C VAL A 267 -8.48 14.31 -9.43
N LYS A 268 -8.03 13.11 -9.04
CA LYS A 268 -8.52 12.42 -7.84
C LYS A 268 -7.49 12.43 -6.73
N PHE A 269 -8.00 12.47 -5.49
CA PHE A 269 -7.21 12.35 -4.28
C PHE A 269 -7.23 10.92 -3.76
N MET A 270 -6.07 10.40 -3.36
CA MET A 270 -5.86 9.06 -2.83
C MET A 270 -5.03 9.08 -1.55
N HIS A 271 -5.35 8.18 -0.61
CA HIS A 271 -4.66 8.01 0.66
C HIS A 271 -4.87 6.58 1.18
N CYS A 272 -3.82 5.90 1.64
CA CYS A 272 -3.92 4.52 2.12
C CYS A 272 -4.68 4.38 3.46
N LEU A 273 -4.94 5.48 4.15
CA LEU A 273 -5.55 5.55 5.49
C LEU A 273 -4.73 4.84 6.59
N PRO A 274 -4.78 5.35 7.84
CA PRO A 274 -5.58 6.47 8.34
C PRO A 274 -5.04 7.81 7.86
N ALA A 275 -5.90 8.86 7.82
CA ALA A 275 -5.52 10.21 7.49
C ALA A 275 -5.81 11.16 8.66
N PHE A 276 -4.92 12.16 8.86
CA PHE A 276 -5.13 13.22 9.84
C PHE A 276 -5.66 14.48 9.14
N HIS A 277 -6.90 14.42 8.65
CA HIS A 277 -7.53 15.51 7.90
C HIS A 277 -8.31 16.50 8.76
N ASN A 278 -8.61 16.12 10.04
CA ASN A 278 -9.37 16.96 10.98
C ASN A 278 -8.99 16.65 12.46
N ARG A 279 -9.80 17.15 13.39
CA ARG A 279 -9.60 17.04 14.83
C ARG A 279 -10.39 15.91 15.51
N GLU A 280 -11.09 15.06 14.77
CA GLU A 280 -11.97 14.03 15.36
C GLU A 280 -11.20 12.86 15.99
N THR A 281 -9.91 12.71 15.71
CA THR A 281 -9.06 11.71 16.35
C THR A 281 -8.28 12.31 17.53
N LYS A 282 -7.93 11.48 18.52
CA LYS A 282 -7.07 11.92 19.64
C LYS A 282 -5.73 12.51 19.17
N VAL A 283 -5.17 11.96 18.09
CA VAL A 283 -3.90 12.43 17.51
C VAL A 283 -4.13 13.75 16.79
N GLY A 284 -5.18 13.88 15.98
CA GLY A 284 -5.52 15.11 15.26
C GLY A 284 -5.80 16.27 16.22
N GLU A 285 -6.54 16.01 17.31
CA GLU A 285 -6.79 17.02 18.35
C GLU A 285 -5.49 17.45 19.05
N TRP A 286 -4.65 16.49 19.46
CA TRP A 286 -3.36 16.78 20.06
C TRP A 286 -2.43 17.60 19.13
N ILE A 287 -2.42 17.30 17.83
CA ILE A 287 -1.66 18.06 16.84
C ILE A 287 -2.17 19.51 16.74
N TYR A 288 -3.49 19.67 16.73
CA TYR A 288 -4.09 21.02 16.72
C TYR A 288 -3.73 21.81 17.98
N GLU A 289 -3.87 21.22 19.17
CA GLU A 289 -3.54 21.87 20.45
C GLU A 289 -2.05 22.24 20.54
N THR A 290 -1.17 21.39 19.99
CA THR A 290 0.29 21.56 20.11
C THR A 290 0.88 22.44 19.02
N PHE A 291 0.40 22.32 17.77
CA PHE A 291 1.01 22.93 16.59
C PHE A 291 0.07 23.88 15.83
N GLY A 292 -1.19 23.98 16.22
CA GLY A 292 -2.19 24.82 15.55
C GLY A 292 -2.66 24.31 14.18
N LEU A 293 -2.35 23.06 13.82
CA LEU A 293 -2.69 22.49 12.51
C LEU A 293 -4.04 21.76 12.57
N ASN A 294 -5.03 22.24 11.83
CA ASN A 294 -6.27 21.53 11.55
C ASN A 294 -6.12 20.78 10.22
N GLY A 295 -6.02 19.44 10.32
CA GLY A 295 -5.55 18.58 9.23
C GLY A 295 -4.03 18.68 9.02
N VAL A 296 -3.39 17.57 8.72
CA VAL A 296 -1.92 17.45 8.64
C VAL A 296 -1.47 17.30 7.19
N GLU A 297 -1.50 16.11 6.64
CA GLU A 297 -1.06 15.82 5.27
C GLU A 297 -2.09 16.20 4.19
N VAL A 298 -3.34 16.34 4.59
CA VAL A 298 -4.45 16.75 3.72
C VAL A 298 -5.46 17.61 4.48
N THR A 299 -6.13 18.52 3.78
CA THR A 299 -7.23 19.31 4.36
C THR A 299 -8.53 18.50 4.37
N GLU A 300 -9.41 18.78 5.35
CA GLU A 300 -10.75 18.20 5.41
C GLU A 300 -11.55 18.42 4.11
N GLU A 301 -11.43 19.62 3.54
CA GLU A 301 -12.11 20.00 2.31
C GLU A 301 -11.77 19.05 1.15
N ILE A 302 -10.52 18.62 1.01
CA ILE A 302 -10.13 17.66 -0.03
C ILE A 302 -10.53 16.26 0.35
N PHE A 303 -10.33 15.87 1.62
CA PHE A 303 -10.63 14.51 2.08
C PHE A 303 -12.12 14.16 1.92
N GLU A 304 -13.03 15.11 2.20
CA GLU A 304 -14.48 14.95 2.08
C GLU A 304 -15.04 15.35 0.70
N SER A 305 -14.19 15.77 -0.24
CA SER A 305 -14.64 16.22 -1.57
C SER A 305 -15.01 15.04 -2.49
N PRO A 306 -15.77 15.28 -3.57
CA PRO A 306 -16.01 14.29 -4.63
C PRO A 306 -14.75 13.86 -5.40
N ALA A 307 -13.63 14.58 -5.23
CA ALA A 307 -12.34 14.19 -5.78
C ALA A 307 -11.68 13.08 -4.96
N SER A 308 -12.04 12.90 -3.69
CA SER A 308 -11.51 11.85 -2.82
C SER A 308 -12.11 10.50 -3.18
N ILE A 309 -11.23 9.53 -3.43
CA ILE A 309 -11.59 8.14 -3.73
C ILE A 309 -10.97 7.15 -2.74
N VAL A 310 -10.65 7.65 -1.54
CA VAL A 310 -9.93 6.89 -0.51
C VAL A 310 -10.71 5.67 0.00
N PHE A 311 -12.04 5.71 -0.02
CA PHE A 311 -12.86 4.58 0.44
C PHE A 311 -13.00 3.50 -0.65
N ASP A 312 -13.04 3.86 -1.93
CA ASP A 312 -12.94 2.90 -3.04
C ASP A 312 -11.57 2.23 -3.05
N GLN A 313 -10.51 3.00 -2.79
CA GLN A 313 -9.15 2.50 -2.61
C GLN A 313 -9.06 1.51 -1.43
N ALA A 314 -9.70 1.83 -0.30
CA ALA A 314 -9.74 0.95 0.87
C ALA A 314 -10.54 -0.34 0.60
N GLU A 315 -11.67 -0.28 -0.12
CA GLU A 315 -12.44 -1.45 -0.56
C GLU A 315 -11.57 -2.36 -1.44
N ASN A 316 -10.85 -1.78 -2.39
CA ASN A 316 -10.01 -2.52 -3.32
C ASN A 316 -8.89 -3.31 -2.65
N ARG A 317 -8.46 -2.94 -1.43
CA ARG A 317 -7.53 -3.74 -0.61
C ARG A 317 -8.02 -5.16 -0.41
N MET A 318 -9.30 -5.35 -0.10
CA MET A 318 -9.89 -6.67 0.09
C MET A 318 -9.88 -7.48 -1.21
N HIS A 319 -10.22 -6.86 -2.34
CA HIS A 319 -10.30 -7.54 -3.64
C HIS A 319 -8.92 -7.93 -4.17
N THR A 320 -7.93 -7.06 -4.03
CA THR A 320 -6.56 -7.35 -4.49
C THR A 320 -5.84 -8.35 -3.59
N ILE A 321 -6.03 -8.29 -2.27
CA ILE A 321 -5.54 -9.30 -1.33
C ILE A 321 -6.18 -10.67 -1.64
N LYS A 322 -7.48 -10.69 -1.93
CA LYS A 322 -8.17 -11.91 -2.38
C LYS A 322 -7.52 -12.49 -3.62
N ALA A 323 -7.22 -11.65 -4.62
CA ALA A 323 -6.55 -12.10 -5.85
C ALA A 323 -5.16 -12.68 -5.58
N VAL A 324 -4.37 -12.06 -4.70
CA VAL A 324 -3.05 -12.59 -4.29
C VAL A 324 -3.17 -13.99 -3.66
N MET A 325 -4.10 -14.14 -2.71
CA MET A 325 -4.32 -15.42 -2.04
C MET A 325 -4.85 -16.50 -3.00
N VAL A 326 -5.83 -16.15 -3.84
CA VAL A 326 -6.40 -17.08 -4.83
C VAL A 326 -5.36 -17.49 -5.87
N ALA A 327 -4.53 -16.56 -6.35
CA ALA A 327 -3.48 -16.89 -7.31
C ALA A 327 -2.42 -17.83 -6.73
N ALA A 328 -2.12 -17.71 -5.43
CA ALA A 328 -1.13 -18.55 -4.76
C ALA A 328 -1.70 -19.91 -4.30
N LEU A 329 -2.95 -19.96 -3.82
CA LEU A 329 -3.53 -21.11 -3.11
C LEU A 329 -4.73 -21.73 -3.82
N GLY A 330 -5.43 -20.98 -4.66
CA GLY A 330 -6.69 -21.38 -5.29
C GLY A 330 -6.54 -22.55 -6.25
N ASP A 331 -7.61 -23.31 -6.40
CA ASP A 331 -7.71 -24.41 -7.39
C ASP A 331 -8.16 -23.88 -8.74
#